data_c1a4aa0e370075267dda82414b94d37b
#
_entry.id   c1a4aa0e370075267dda82414b94d37b
#
_cell.length_a   1.000
_cell.length_b   1.000
_cell.length_c   1.000
_cell.angle_alpha   90.00
_cell.angle_beta   90.00
_cell.angle_gamma   90.00
#
_symmetry.space_group_name_H-M   'P 1'
#
loop_
_entity.id
_entity.type
_entity.pdbx_description
1 polymer ?
#
loop_
_entity_poly.entity_id
_entity_poly.type
_entity_poly.pdbx_seq_one_letter_code
_entity_poly.pdbx_strand_id
1 'polypeptide(L)'
;MRLVHEVFEKPLIESLVLTVDEVDKIFVNWRDIIACNDNFLRTLRIRRENSEGGVVRMIGDILCENIPRMSAYIRFCSCQISAAVYLQRLTETLPEFVEVAHACQQDPRTKGMPLSSFLIKPMQRITKYPLIINKILEHTPLDHPDRQYLQEALAKAEEFCIQVNEGVREKENSDRLEWLQNHVVCDGLEEPLVFNSLTNSLGPRKLLHYGILHKAKSGKELVGFLTNDFLLFAQPTKSLPTGQQFSFERNEHQRFKMYRKPIFLNELSLLSDLDTSGSGSGSINGIEVSDNTSKTLRLRDSKKPIILVAPSSSECSLWMRRITEARRTFLENEKTCLQRQRSIRRRPPQGYLRLVVVEAEELVILKRGKCNTFCKVSMGSQEERTSVVSGTDCPLWDASMQFQVKDLLEDTLCITVFDKGYYSPDEFLGRAEIRVADIMRDSKDSCGPIQKRIRLREVERGDVILKLDLRLFGSR
;
A
#
# COMPACT_ATOMS: atom_id res chain seq x y z
N MET A 1 19.15 -12.90 15.70
CA MET A 1 17.68 -12.86 15.69
C MET A 1 17.07 -13.66 16.85
N ARG A 2 17.45 -14.91 17.06
CA ARG A 2 16.95 -15.72 18.21
C ARG A 2 17.23 -15.06 19.57
N LEU A 3 18.41 -14.46 19.75
CA LEU A 3 18.75 -13.70 20.94
C LEU A 3 17.72 -12.62 21.30
N VAL A 4 17.23 -11.88 20.30
CA VAL A 4 16.23 -10.80 20.51
C VAL A 4 14.91 -11.39 21.00
N HIS A 5 14.48 -12.53 20.44
CA HIS A 5 13.29 -13.23 20.91
C HIS A 5 13.44 -13.71 22.36
N GLU A 6 14.61 -14.27 22.71
CA GLU A 6 14.85 -14.84 24.04
C GLU A 6 15.06 -13.76 25.11
N VAL A 7 15.81 -12.68 24.77
CA VAL A 7 16.27 -11.69 25.73
C VAL A 7 15.32 -10.50 25.86
N PHE A 8 14.60 -10.13 24.78
CA PHE A 8 13.74 -8.96 24.80
C PHE A 8 12.26 -9.32 24.63
N GLU A 9 11.88 -10.06 23.58
CA GLU A 9 10.46 -10.32 23.27
C GLU A 9 9.79 -11.13 24.39
N LYS A 10 10.37 -12.26 24.80
CA LYS A 10 9.83 -13.10 25.89
C LYS A 10 9.70 -12.38 27.20
N PRO A 11 10.75 -11.71 27.75
CA PRO A 11 10.64 -10.99 29.03
C PRO A 11 9.61 -9.85 28.97
N LEU A 12 9.48 -9.16 27.84
CA LEU A 12 8.47 -8.12 27.68
C LEU A 12 7.04 -8.68 27.72
N ILE A 13 6.81 -9.86 27.16
CA ILE A 13 5.52 -10.55 27.26
C ILE A 13 5.28 -11.02 28.70
N GLU A 14 6.28 -11.64 29.33
CA GLU A 14 6.18 -12.21 30.68
C GLU A 14 6.03 -11.13 31.78
N SER A 15 6.54 -9.95 31.55
CA SER A 15 6.43 -8.81 32.50
C SER A 15 5.01 -8.27 32.62
N LEU A 16 4.13 -8.54 31.64
CA LEU A 16 2.77 -7.98 31.53
C LEU A 16 2.70 -6.43 31.53
N VAL A 17 3.81 -5.77 31.34
CA VAL A 17 3.91 -4.30 31.21
C VAL A 17 3.27 -3.82 29.89
N LEU A 18 3.40 -4.65 28.85
CA LEU A 18 2.77 -4.44 27.55
C LEU A 18 1.78 -5.57 27.24
N THR A 19 0.71 -5.22 26.55
CA THR A 19 -0.19 -6.21 25.95
C THR A 19 0.51 -6.95 24.80
N VAL A 20 0.01 -8.12 24.43
CA VAL A 20 0.55 -8.88 23.29
C VAL A 20 0.52 -8.05 22.01
N ASP A 21 -0.56 -7.31 21.76
CA ASP A 21 -0.70 -6.43 20.59
C ASP A 21 0.34 -5.29 20.58
N GLU A 22 0.73 -4.80 21.74
CA GLU A 22 1.78 -3.76 21.88
C GLU A 22 3.16 -4.34 21.62
N VAL A 23 3.42 -5.55 22.09
CA VAL A 23 4.66 -6.27 21.77
C VAL A 23 4.75 -6.56 20.28
N ASP A 24 3.65 -6.99 19.66
CA ASP A 24 3.59 -7.24 18.21
C ASP A 24 3.82 -5.96 17.38
N LYS A 25 3.44 -4.78 17.89
CA LYS A 25 3.79 -3.51 17.24
C LYS A 25 5.29 -3.22 17.23
N ILE A 26 6.04 -3.68 18.23
CA ILE A 26 7.50 -3.51 18.32
C ILE A 26 8.22 -4.52 17.44
N PHE A 27 7.87 -5.81 17.56
CA PHE A 27 8.58 -6.91 16.92
C PHE A 27 8.03 -7.26 15.53
N VAL A 28 6.82 -6.80 15.20
CA VAL A 28 6.14 -7.04 13.93
C VAL A 28 6.01 -8.55 13.68
N ASN A 29 6.66 -9.06 12.66
CA ASN A 29 6.72 -10.47 12.33
C ASN A 29 8.13 -11.06 12.58
N TRP A 30 8.74 -10.74 13.72
CA TRP A 30 10.09 -11.17 14.06
C TRP A 30 10.30 -12.69 14.00
N ARG A 31 9.27 -13.45 14.36
CA ARG A 31 9.29 -14.92 14.31
C ARG A 31 9.39 -15.44 12.88
N ASP A 32 8.70 -14.81 11.92
CA ASP A 32 8.80 -15.15 10.50
C ASP A 32 10.21 -14.86 9.97
N ILE A 33 10.82 -13.75 10.42
CA ILE A 33 12.21 -13.42 10.10
C ILE A 33 13.18 -14.49 10.64
N ILE A 34 12.96 -14.98 11.86
CA ILE A 34 13.75 -16.10 12.41
C ILE A 34 13.58 -17.34 11.54
N ALA A 35 12.34 -17.77 11.27
CA ALA A 35 12.04 -18.98 10.51
C ALA A 35 12.66 -18.96 9.10
N CYS A 36 12.55 -17.83 8.41
CA CYS A 36 13.12 -17.60 7.09
C CYS A 36 14.66 -17.75 7.11
N ASN A 37 15.33 -17.13 8.08
CA ASN A 37 16.79 -17.18 8.20
C ASN A 37 17.29 -18.57 8.67
N ASP A 38 16.55 -19.24 9.53
CA ASP A 38 16.88 -20.60 9.99
C ASP A 38 16.83 -21.60 8.83
N ASN A 39 15.82 -21.46 7.95
CA ASN A 39 15.71 -22.29 6.76
C ASN A 39 16.90 -22.08 5.82
N PHE A 40 17.21 -20.82 5.51
CA PHE A 40 18.35 -20.46 4.67
C PHE A 40 19.68 -20.94 5.27
N LEU A 41 19.90 -20.72 6.56
CA LEU A 41 21.10 -21.18 7.26
C LEU A 41 21.24 -22.70 7.23
N ARG A 42 20.12 -23.43 7.41
CA ARG A 42 20.10 -24.90 7.33
C ARG A 42 20.55 -25.39 5.95
N THR A 43 20.04 -24.77 4.87
CA THR A 43 20.43 -25.12 3.51
C THR A 43 21.93 -24.92 3.27
N LEU A 44 22.48 -23.79 3.76
CA LEU A 44 23.92 -23.51 3.67
C LEU A 44 24.77 -24.50 4.47
N ARG A 45 24.31 -24.90 5.66
CA ARG A 45 25.00 -25.90 6.50
C ARG A 45 25.03 -27.28 5.84
N ILE A 46 23.90 -27.75 5.31
CA ILE A 46 23.83 -28.99 4.56
C ILE A 46 24.79 -28.98 3.38
N ARG A 47 24.86 -27.88 2.61
CA ARG A 47 25.81 -27.74 1.51
C ARG A 47 27.26 -27.86 2.00
N ARG A 48 27.61 -27.21 3.11
CA ARG A 48 28.95 -27.25 3.69
C ARG A 48 29.30 -28.66 4.18
N GLU A 49 28.37 -29.32 4.85
CA GLU A 49 28.58 -30.68 5.40
C GLU A 49 28.79 -31.74 4.29
N ASN A 50 28.08 -31.56 3.15
CA ASN A 50 28.17 -32.43 1.99
C ASN A 50 29.34 -32.06 1.05
N SER A 51 30.19 -31.09 1.40
CA SER A 51 31.29 -30.66 0.56
C SER A 51 32.56 -31.42 0.86
N GLU A 52 33.17 -32.04 -0.14
CA GLU A 52 34.43 -32.75 -0.04
C GLU A 52 35.57 -31.83 0.41
N GLY A 53 36.31 -32.25 1.44
CA GLY A 53 37.42 -31.47 1.97
C GLY A 53 37.02 -30.14 2.64
N GLY A 54 35.71 -29.91 2.94
CA GLY A 54 35.20 -28.70 3.57
C GLY A 54 35.16 -27.46 2.64
N VAL A 55 35.42 -27.66 1.36
CA VAL A 55 35.38 -26.54 0.35
C VAL A 55 34.04 -26.54 -0.35
N VAL A 56 33.26 -25.48 -0.10
CA VAL A 56 32.00 -25.23 -0.79
C VAL A 56 32.28 -24.62 -2.18
N ARG A 57 31.99 -25.37 -3.24
CA ARG A 57 32.24 -24.94 -4.61
C ARG A 57 31.12 -24.08 -5.18
N MET A 58 29.87 -24.32 -4.79
CA MET A 58 28.67 -23.65 -5.33
C MET A 58 27.75 -23.20 -4.23
N ILE A 59 27.27 -21.96 -4.31
CA ILE A 59 26.25 -21.37 -3.41
C ILE A 59 25.19 -20.56 -4.16
N GLY A 60 25.44 -20.23 -5.44
CA GLY A 60 24.57 -19.38 -6.26
C GLY A 60 23.17 -20.00 -6.40
N ASP A 61 23.06 -21.29 -6.59
CA ASP A 61 21.81 -22.02 -6.67
C ASP A 61 20.99 -21.90 -5.38
N ILE A 62 21.64 -22.03 -4.20
CA ILE A 62 21.00 -21.83 -2.89
C ILE A 62 20.49 -20.41 -2.73
N LEU A 63 21.27 -19.42 -3.16
CA LEU A 63 20.89 -18.01 -3.11
C LEU A 63 19.69 -17.73 -4.05
N CYS A 64 19.70 -18.26 -5.27
CA CYS A 64 18.60 -18.17 -6.23
C CYS A 64 17.29 -18.73 -5.69
N GLU A 65 17.34 -19.81 -4.93
CA GLU A 65 16.16 -20.45 -4.36
C GLU A 65 15.63 -19.72 -3.11
N ASN A 66 16.53 -19.26 -2.23
CA ASN A 66 16.13 -18.77 -0.91
C ASN A 66 15.83 -17.26 -0.88
N ILE A 67 16.51 -16.41 -1.67
CA ILE A 67 16.28 -14.97 -1.65
C ILE A 67 14.83 -14.59 -1.98
N PRO A 68 14.17 -15.15 -3.03
CA PRO A 68 12.78 -14.84 -3.31
C PRO A 68 11.78 -15.30 -2.22
N ARG A 69 12.18 -16.27 -1.38
CA ARG A 69 11.36 -16.78 -0.28
C ARG A 69 11.43 -15.93 0.99
N MET A 70 12.21 -14.84 0.98
CA MET A 70 12.37 -13.93 2.12
C MET A 70 11.28 -12.86 2.20
N SER A 71 10.06 -13.12 1.70
CA SER A 71 8.94 -12.15 1.68
C SER A 71 8.58 -11.59 3.06
N ALA A 72 8.86 -12.32 4.16
CA ALA A 72 8.70 -11.84 5.52
C ALA A 72 9.43 -10.51 5.79
N TYR A 73 10.55 -10.25 5.09
CA TYR A 73 11.27 -8.99 5.22
C TYR A 73 10.52 -7.79 4.66
N ILE A 74 9.67 -7.96 3.65
CA ILE A 74 8.87 -6.87 3.07
C ILE A 74 7.97 -6.29 4.15
N ARG A 75 7.20 -7.15 4.86
CA ARG A 75 6.33 -6.74 5.97
C ARG A 75 7.14 -6.14 7.10
N PHE A 76 8.23 -6.77 7.51
CA PHE A 76 9.07 -6.28 8.58
C PHE A 76 9.62 -4.88 8.30
N CYS A 77 10.24 -4.68 7.14
CA CYS A 77 10.83 -3.40 6.75
C CYS A 77 9.78 -2.30 6.57
N SER A 78 8.60 -2.64 6.04
CA SER A 78 7.51 -1.66 5.86
C SER A 78 6.93 -1.14 7.18
N CYS A 79 6.97 -1.94 8.26
CA CYS A 79 6.48 -1.56 9.59
C CYS A 79 7.59 -1.04 10.52
N GLN A 80 8.86 -1.15 10.16
CA GLN A 80 9.99 -0.86 11.04
C GLN A 80 10.03 0.60 11.50
N ILE A 81 9.68 1.56 10.65
CA ILE A 81 9.65 2.98 11.01
C ILE A 81 8.61 3.22 12.11
N SER A 82 7.39 2.73 11.92
CA SER A 82 6.31 2.83 12.92
C SER A 82 6.68 2.13 14.22
N ALA A 83 7.32 0.96 14.14
CA ALA A 83 7.82 0.23 15.31
C ALA A 83 8.89 1.02 16.08
N ALA A 84 9.80 1.68 15.37
CA ALA A 84 10.84 2.51 15.99
C ALA A 84 10.27 3.74 16.71
N VAL A 85 9.29 4.42 16.07
CA VAL A 85 8.58 5.56 16.69
C VAL A 85 7.80 5.10 17.92
N TYR A 86 7.12 3.96 17.83
CA TYR A 86 6.36 3.40 18.94
C TYR A 86 7.29 3.01 20.11
N LEU A 87 8.43 2.37 19.83
CA LEU A 87 9.44 2.03 20.83
C LEU A 87 9.99 3.29 21.53
N GLN A 88 10.28 4.34 20.77
CA GLN A 88 10.73 5.61 21.33
C GLN A 88 9.67 6.22 22.26
N ARG A 89 8.41 6.25 21.83
CA ARG A 89 7.30 6.73 22.65
C ARG A 89 7.18 5.96 23.97
N LEU A 90 7.25 4.62 23.94
CA LEU A 90 7.23 3.82 25.17
C LEU A 90 8.39 4.15 26.09
N THR A 91 9.58 4.38 25.54
CA THR A 91 10.76 4.78 26.31
C THR A 91 10.59 6.15 26.99
N GLU A 92 9.83 7.06 26.37
CA GLU A 92 9.57 8.41 26.90
C GLU A 92 8.40 8.45 27.89
N THR A 93 7.41 7.57 27.75
CA THR A 93 6.12 7.68 28.46
C THR A 93 5.86 6.60 29.49
N LEU A 94 6.57 5.47 29.46
CA LEU A 94 6.29 4.30 30.31
C LEU A 94 7.52 3.85 31.08
N PRO A 95 7.73 4.32 32.33
CA PRO A 95 8.91 3.99 33.16
C PRO A 95 9.09 2.48 33.38
N GLU A 96 8.00 1.73 33.57
CA GLU A 96 8.04 0.27 33.79
C GLU A 96 8.60 -0.46 32.56
N PHE A 97 8.30 0.03 31.36
CA PHE A 97 8.88 -0.50 30.12
C PHE A 97 10.40 -0.24 30.08
N VAL A 98 10.83 0.95 30.49
CA VAL A 98 12.26 1.32 30.52
C VAL A 98 13.04 0.40 31.46
N GLU A 99 12.49 0.10 32.65
CA GLU A 99 13.09 -0.81 33.61
C GLU A 99 13.27 -2.22 33.04
N VAL A 100 12.24 -2.78 32.45
CA VAL A 100 12.30 -4.12 31.82
C VAL A 100 13.28 -4.13 30.64
N ALA A 101 13.21 -3.14 29.77
CA ALA A 101 14.11 -3.03 28.61
C ALA A 101 15.58 -2.87 29.05
N HIS A 102 15.83 -2.10 30.10
CA HIS A 102 17.16 -1.95 30.66
C HIS A 102 17.67 -3.24 31.31
N ALA A 103 16.84 -3.98 32.06
CA ALA A 103 17.17 -5.29 32.58
C ALA A 103 17.56 -6.28 31.47
N CYS A 104 16.79 -6.31 30.39
CA CYS A 104 17.10 -7.11 29.19
C CYS A 104 18.44 -6.70 28.55
N GLN A 105 18.73 -5.41 28.50
CA GLN A 105 19.98 -4.88 27.94
C GLN A 105 21.22 -5.29 28.76
N GLN A 106 21.08 -5.57 30.05
CA GLN A 106 22.16 -6.04 30.91
C GLN A 106 22.54 -7.51 30.69
N ASP A 107 21.78 -8.28 29.93
CA ASP A 107 22.16 -9.65 29.56
C ASP A 107 23.51 -9.63 28.80
N PRO A 108 24.52 -10.39 29.22
CA PRO A 108 25.87 -10.36 28.61
C PRO A 108 25.85 -10.64 27.09
N ARG A 109 24.85 -11.37 26.61
CA ARG A 109 24.69 -11.71 25.18
C ARG A 109 24.37 -10.49 24.31
N THR A 110 23.77 -9.45 24.89
CA THR A 110 23.46 -8.19 24.20
C THR A 110 24.67 -7.28 24.02
N LYS A 111 25.71 -7.48 24.82
CA LYS A 111 26.89 -6.60 24.90
C LYS A 111 26.51 -5.15 25.22
N GLY A 112 25.47 -4.94 26.02
CA GLY A 112 24.99 -3.61 26.40
C GLY A 112 24.21 -2.88 25.28
N MET A 113 23.93 -3.51 24.16
CA MET A 113 23.18 -2.87 23.07
C MET A 113 21.67 -2.80 23.36
N PRO A 114 21.03 -1.65 23.13
CA PRO A 114 19.58 -1.50 23.30
C PRO A 114 18.80 -2.25 22.22
N LEU A 115 17.50 -2.54 22.49
CA LEU A 115 16.61 -3.23 21.58
C LEU A 115 16.55 -2.58 20.19
N SER A 116 16.52 -1.24 20.11
CA SER A 116 16.52 -0.49 18.85
C SER A 116 17.68 -0.85 17.92
N SER A 117 18.87 -1.12 18.49
CA SER A 117 20.06 -1.53 17.72
C SER A 117 19.93 -2.91 17.10
N PHE A 118 19.06 -3.76 17.64
CA PHE A 118 18.78 -5.09 17.10
C PHE A 118 17.67 -5.05 16.05
N LEU A 119 16.62 -4.25 16.27
CA LEU A 119 15.47 -4.19 15.35
C LEU A 119 15.83 -3.67 13.95
N ILE A 120 16.91 -2.89 13.80
CA ILE A 120 17.39 -2.44 12.50
C ILE A 120 18.17 -3.51 11.72
N LYS A 121 18.63 -4.58 12.39
CA LYS A 121 19.52 -5.59 11.79
C LYS A 121 18.92 -6.35 10.61
N PRO A 122 17.62 -6.74 10.58
CA PRO A 122 17.04 -7.37 9.40
C PRO A 122 17.14 -6.48 8.15
N MET A 123 16.79 -5.20 8.28
CA MET A 123 16.90 -4.24 7.17
C MET A 123 18.36 -4.09 6.69
N GLN A 124 19.30 -3.94 7.60
CA GLN A 124 20.74 -3.88 7.28
C GLN A 124 21.24 -5.17 6.61
N ARG A 125 20.68 -6.33 6.98
CA ARG A 125 21.06 -7.60 6.41
C ARG A 125 20.64 -7.73 4.96
N ILE A 126 19.39 -7.41 4.65
CA ILE A 126 18.83 -7.60 3.31
C ILE A 126 19.56 -6.75 2.27
N THR A 127 19.91 -5.52 2.62
CA THR A 127 20.65 -4.61 1.73
C THR A 127 22.10 -5.04 1.46
N LYS A 128 22.64 -5.97 2.26
CA LYS A 128 23.99 -6.49 2.08
C LYS A 128 24.08 -7.66 1.09
N TYR A 129 22.98 -8.36 0.81
CA TYR A 129 23.05 -9.51 -0.10
C TYR A 129 23.56 -9.17 -1.49
N PRO A 130 23.06 -8.13 -2.20
CA PRO A 130 23.61 -7.76 -3.49
C PRO A 130 25.11 -7.47 -3.42
N LEU A 131 25.57 -6.77 -2.39
CA LEU A 131 26.98 -6.42 -2.22
C LEU A 131 27.86 -7.65 -1.99
N ILE A 132 27.40 -8.61 -1.18
CA ILE A 132 28.11 -9.85 -0.88
C ILE A 132 28.20 -10.71 -2.15
N ILE A 133 27.09 -10.87 -2.87
CA ILE A 133 27.02 -11.67 -4.10
C ILE A 133 27.90 -11.06 -5.18
N ASN A 134 27.85 -9.73 -5.36
CA ASN A 134 28.71 -9.06 -6.30
C ASN A 134 30.20 -9.28 -5.97
N LYS A 135 30.55 -9.23 -4.69
CA LYS A 135 31.92 -9.47 -4.25
C LYS A 135 32.38 -10.90 -4.49
N ILE A 136 31.49 -11.88 -4.34
CA ILE A 136 31.79 -13.27 -4.71
C ILE A 136 31.99 -13.38 -6.24
N LEU A 137 31.12 -12.74 -7.03
CA LEU A 137 31.22 -12.73 -8.50
C LEU A 137 32.54 -12.13 -9.01
N GLU A 138 33.03 -11.06 -8.41
CA GLU A 138 34.33 -10.43 -8.76
C GLU A 138 35.50 -11.41 -8.66
N HIS A 139 35.42 -12.35 -7.68
CA HIS A 139 36.46 -13.34 -7.44
C HIS A 139 36.16 -14.73 -8.05
N THR A 140 35.07 -14.87 -8.81
CA THR A 140 34.67 -16.12 -9.45
C THR A 140 35.11 -16.10 -10.94
N PRO A 141 35.95 -17.04 -11.38
CA PRO A 141 36.42 -17.13 -12.79
C PRO A 141 35.25 -17.26 -13.77
N LEU A 142 35.50 -16.88 -15.04
CA LEU A 142 34.44 -16.88 -16.07
C LEU A 142 33.92 -18.27 -16.40
N ASP A 143 34.75 -19.30 -16.28
CA ASP A 143 34.48 -20.71 -16.54
C ASP A 143 33.96 -21.47 -15.31
N HIS A 144 33.85 -20.80 -14.16
CA HIS A 144 33.41 -21.44 -12.94
C HIS A 144 31.91 -21.80 -13.00
N PRO A 145 31.51 -23.04 -12.66
CA PRO A 145 30.12 -23.51 -12.80
C PRO A 145 29.08 -22.71 -12.00
N ASP A 146 29.50 -22.09 -10.89
CA ASP A 146 28.58 -21.28 -10.04
C ASP A 146 28.35 -19.86 -10.58
N ARG A 147 29.14 -19.41 -11.59
CA ARG A 147 29.09 -18.02 -12.03
C ARG A 147 27.74 -17.60 -12.57
N GLN A 148 27.09 -18.46 -13.36
CA GLN A 148 25.77 -18.17 -13.91
C GLN A 148 24.71 -18.06 -12.79
N TYR A 149 24.74 -18.99 -11.82
CA TYR A 149 23.83 -18.94 -10.67
C TYR A 149 24.06 -17.71 -9.79
N LEU A 150 25.32 -17.30 -9.60
CA LEU A 150 25.63 -16.08 -8.85
C LEU A 150 25.13 -14.81 -9.56
N GLN A 151 25.22 -14.75 -10.90
CA GLN A 151 24.64 -13.63 -11.68
C GLN A 151 23.11 -13.58 -11.53
N GLU A 152 22.44 -14.73 -11.62
CA GLU A 152 21.01 -14.83 -11.40
C GLU A 152 20.64 -14.47 -9.95
N ALA A 153 21.40 -14.94 -8.97
CA ALA A 153 21.21 -14.62 -7.56
C ALA A 153 21.38 -13.11 -7.29
N LEU A 154 22.34 -12.45 -7.94
CA LEU A 154 22.51 -11.00 -7.86
C LEU A 154 21.27 -10.27 -8.36
N ALA A 155 20.79 -10.60 -9.56
CA ALA A 155 19.59 -10.00 -10.13
C ALA A 155 18.37 -10.18 -9.21
N LYS A 156 18.17 -11.40 -8.66
CA LYS A 156 17.09 -11.68 -7.70
C LYS A 156 17.24 -10.90 -6.40
N ALA A 157 18.47 -10.70 -5.91
CA ALA A 157 18.72 -9.93 -4.69
C ALA A 157 18.44 -8.44 -4.89
N GLU A 158 18.82 -7.88 -6.05
CA GLU A 158 18.52 -6.50 -6.42
C GLU A 158 17.02 -6.29 -6.58
N GLU A 159 16.34 -7.18 -7.30
CA GLU A 159 14.89 -7.15 -7.46
C GLU A 159 14.18 -7.23 -6.09
N PHE A 160 14.64 -8.10 -5.20
CA PHE A 160 14.08 -8.22 -3.87
C PHE A 160 14.27 -6.95 -3.04
N CYS A 161 15.42 -6.28 -3.13
CA CYS A 161 15.61 -4.97 -2.51
C CYS A 161 14.63 -3.91 -3.06
N ILE A 162 14.35 -3.93 -4.35
CA ILE A 162 13.33 -3.06 -4.96
C ILE A 162 11.95 -3.36 -4.39
N GLN A 163 11.56 -4.63 -4.27
CA GLN A 163 10.28 -5.04 -3.69
C GLN A 163 10.15 -4.60 -2.21
N VAL A 164 11.20 -4.74 -1.41
CA VAL A 164 11.22 -4.26 -0.03
C VAL A 164 11.04 -2.74 0.04
N ASN A 165 11.75 -1.99 -0.81
CA ASN A 165 11.63 -0.53 -0.86
C ASN A 165 10.23 -0.08 -1.30
N GLU A 166 9.63 -0.78 -2.26
CA GLU A 166 8.25 -0.48 -2.69
C GLU A 166 7.25 -0.79 -1.56
N GLY A 167 7.40 -1.92 -0.85
CA GLY A 167 6.57 -2.23 0.31
C GLY A 167 6.64 -1.17 1.40
N VAL A 168 7.82 -0.59 1.66
CA VAL A 168 7.97 0.54 2.59
C VAL A 168 7.20 1.77 2.09
N ARG A 169 7.35 2.11 0.81
CA ARG A 169 6.64 3.26 0.20
C ARG A 169 5.12 3.08 0.22
N GLU A 170 4.64 1.88 -0.06
CA GLU A 170 3.21 1.56 -0.01
C GLU A 170 2.65 1.70 1.39
N LYS A 171 3.38 1.23 2.41
CA LYS A 171 2.99 1.37 3.81
C LYS A 171 2.96 2.84 4.24
N GLU A 172 4.02 3.60 3.94
CA GLU A 172 4.04 5.04 4.22
C GLU A 172 2.89 5.78 3.54
N ASN A 173 2.58 5.43 2.29
CA ASN A 173 1.46 6.00 1.56
C ASN A 173 0.13 5.68 2.24
N SER A 174 -0.08 4.41 2.62
CA SER A 174 -1.29 3.98 3.33
C SER A 174 -1.46 4.72 4.66
N ASP A 175 -0.40 4.85 5.46
CA ASP A 175 -0.43 5.57 6.74
C ASP A 175 -0.78 7.05 6.56
N ARG A 176 -0.24 7.70 5.52
CA ARG A 176 -0.56 9.10 5.19
C ARG A 176 -2.00 9.29 4.71
N LEU A 177 -2.52 8.36 3.92
CA LEU A 177 -3.92 8.39 3.47
C LEU A 177 -4.89 8.13 4.63
N GLU A 178 -4.54 7.23 5.55
CA GLU A 178 -5.29 6.98 6.78
C GLU A 178 -5.27 8.22 7.69
N TRP A 179 -4.11 8.87 7.81
CA TRP A 179 -4.01 10.14 8.54
C TRP A 179 -4.96 11.19 7.93
N LEU A 180 -4.99 11.34 6.59
CA LEU A 180 -5.94 12.25 5.91
C LEU A 180 -7.38 11.89 6.22
N GLN A 181 -7.75 10.59 6.19
CA GLN A 181 -9.09 10.11 6.52
C GLN A 181 -9.54 10.54 7.92
N ASN A 182 -8.61 10.48 8.88
CA ASN A 182 -8.90 10.75 10.28
C ASN A 182 -8.83 12.25 10.65
N HIS A 183 -8.13 13.07 9.87
CA HIS A 183 -7.84 14.47 10.23
C HIS A 183 -8.49 15.51 9.32
N VAL A 184 -8.90 15.14 8.09
CA VAL A 184 -9.51 16.07 7.14
C VAL A 184 -11.02 15.84 7.07
N VAL A 185 -11.79 16.80 7.54
CA VAL A 185 -13.27 16.79 7.45
C VAL A 185 -13.69 17.26 6.07
N CYS A 186 -14.34 16.38 5.31
CA CYS A 186 -14.77 16.62 3.93
C CYS A 186 -16.31 16.78 3.84
N ASP A 187 -16.84 17.82 4.45
CA ASP A 187 -18.27 18.10 4.42
C ASP A 187 -18.73 18.65 3.06
N GLY A 188 -19.98 18.36 2.67
CA GLY A 188 -20.63 18.94 1.49
C GLY A 188 -20.26 18.25 0.17
N LEU A 189 -19.74 17.04 0.21
CA LEU A 189 -19.64 16.14 -0.93
C LEU A 189 -20.91 15.29 -1.04
N GLU A 190 -21.30 14.94 -2.25
CA GLU A 190 -22.48 14.08 -2.51
C GLU A 190 -22.21 12.65 -2.04
N GLU A 191 -20.97 12.20 -2.16
CA GLU A 191 -20.48 10.91 -1.65
C GLU A 191 -19.32 11.15 -0.68
N PRO A 192 -19.18 10.35 0.39
CA PRO A 192 -18.05 10.47 1.31
C PRO A 192 -16.74 10.17 0.61
N LEU A 193 -15.76 11.05 0.78
CA LEU A 193 -14.41 10.85 0.23
C LEU A 193 -13.66 9.85 1.11
N VAL A 194 -13.37 8.67 0.55
CA VAL A 194 -12.53 7.65 1.17
C VAL A 194 -11.12 7.77 0.59
N PHE A 195 -10.16 8.18 1.42
CA PHE A 195 -8.79 8.40 0.94
C PHE A 195 -8.08 7.10 0.62
N ASN A 196 -8.29 6.06 1.40
CA ASN A 196 -7.65 4.75 1.24
C ASN A 196 -8.46 3.84 0.29
N SER A 197 -8.89 4.37 -0.85
CA SER A 197 -9.69 3.64 -1.84
C SER A 197 -8.90 3.37 -3.12
N LEU A 198 -9.36 2.35 -3.86
CA LEU A 198 -8.92 2.15 -5.24
C LEU A 198 -9.49 3.26 -6.13
N THR A 199 -8.65 3.77 -7.01
CA THR A 199 -9.09 4.67 -8.07
C THR A 199 -9.65 3.88 -9.24
N ASN A 200 -10.61 4.44 -9.98
CA ASN A 200 -11.28 3.72 -11.08
C ASN A 200 -10.35 3.31 -12.23
N SER A 201 -9.20 3.97 -12.38
CA SER A 201 -8.31 3.76 -13.54
C SER A 201 -6.83 3.63 -13.21
N LEU A 202 -6.42 3.93 -11.97
CA LEU A 202 -5.01 4.06 -11.59
C LEU A 202 -4.56 3.06 -10.50
N GLY A 203 -5.43 2.12 -10.12
CA GLY A 203 -5.19 1.24 -8.98
C GLY A 203 -5.23 1.99 -7.64
N PRO A 204 -4.44 1.61 -6.64
CA PRO A 204 -4.45 2.25 -5.32
C PRO A 204 -4.16 3.75 -5.39
N ARG A 205 -4.86 4.54 -4.56
CA ARG A 205 -4.57 5.96 -4.45
C ARG A 205 -3.19 6.17 -3.85
N LYS A 206 -2.42 7.10 -4.45
CA LYS A 206 -1.08 7.48 -4.00
C LYS A 206 -1.04 8.97 -3.69
N LEU A 207 -0.49 9.33 -2.54
CA LEU A 207 -0.17 10.72 -2.19
C LEU A 207 1.17 11.07 -2.83
N LEU A 208 1.15 11.96 -3.82
CA LEU A 208 2.32 12.30 -4.63
C LEU A 208 3.09 13.50 -4.07
N HIS A 209 2.37 14.47 -3.47
CA HIS A 209 2.97 15.68 -2.90
C HIS A 209 2.02 16.36 -1.91
N TYR A 210 2.57 17.06 -0.95
CA TYR A 210 1.83 17.85 0.02
C TYR A 210 2.66 19.04 0.50
N GLY A 211 2.01 20.08 1.00
CA GLY A 211 2.72 21.26 1.52
C GLY A 211 1.79 22.44 1.79
N ILE A 212 2.36 23.43 2.49
CA ILE A 212 1.67 24.68 2.84
C ILE A 212 1.64 25.60 1.62
N LEU A 213 0.48 26.17 1.36
CA LEU A 213 0.22 27.15 0.31
C LEU A 213 -0.64 28.28 0.88
N HIS A 214 -0.47 29.49 0.41
CA HIS A 214 -1.26 30.64 0.83
C HIS A 214 -2.14 31.13 -0.31
N LYS A 215 -3.38 31.50 -0.02
CA LYS A 215 -4.26 32.10 -1.01
C LYS A 215 -3.80 33.53 -1.35
N ALA A 216 -3.51 33.80 -2.61
CA ALA A 216 -2.91 35.09 -3.02
C ALA A 216 -3.72 36.34 -2.57
N LYS A 217 -5.06 36.28 -2.65
CA LYS A 217 -5.91 37.44 -2.31
C LYS A 217 -6.12 37.68 -0.81
N SER A 218 -6.13 36.64 0.00
CA SER A 218 -6.50 36.74 1.44
C SER A 218 -5.39 36.33 2.40
N GLY A 219 -4.23 35.88 1.90
CA GLY A 219 -3.16 35.34 2.73
C GLY A 219 -3.54 34.07 3.51
N LYS A 220 -4.73 33.52 3.30
CA LYS A 220 -5.23 32.36 4.04
C LYS A 220 -4.35 31.16 3.84
N GLU A 221 -3.92 30.56 4.94
CA GLU A 221 -3.09 29.37 4.95
C GLU A 221 -3.92 28.13 4.58
N LEU A 222 -3.42 27.34 3.67
CA LEU A 222 -4.00 26.09 3.20
C LEU A 222 -2.91 25.02 3.15
N VAL A 223 -3.28 23.78 3.33
CA VAL A 223 -2.41 22.64 3.02
C VAL A 223 -2.94 21.97 1.77
N GLY A 224 -2.10 21.88 0.75
CA GLY A 224 -2.39 21.13 -0.48
C GLY A 224 -1.98 19.68 -0.33
N PHE A 225 -2.82 18.77 -0.83
CA PHE A 225 -2.56 17.34 -0.94
C PHE A 225 -2.82 16.90 -2.37
N LEU A 226 -1.76 16.54 -3.08
CA LEU A 226 -1.82 16.04 -4.44
C LEU A 226 -1.78 14.53 -4.43
N THR A 227 -2.84 13.91 -4.92
CA THR A 227 -2.91 12.47 -5.14
C THR A 227 -2.73 12.12 -6.62
N ASN A 228 -2.73 10.85 -6.96
CA ASN A 228 -2.65 10.41 -8.35
C ASN A 228 -3.96 10.60 -9.15
N ASP A 229 -5.06 11.04 -8.50
CA ASP A 229 -6.37 11.26 -9.12
C ASP A 229 -6.94 12.67 -8.91
N PHE A 230 -6.61 13.36 -7.80
CA PHE A 230 -7.09 14.71 -7.53
C PHE A 230 -6.11 15.58 -6.72
N LEU A 231 -6.39 16.88 -6.67
CA LEU A 231 -5.74 17.86 -5.81
C LEU A 231 -6.76 18.38 -4.79
N LEU A 232 -6.44 18.23 -3.50
CA LEU A 232 -7.25 18.67 -2.37
C LEU A 232 -6.58 19.83 -1.65
N PHE A 233 -7.37 20.84 -1.25
CA PHE A 233 -6.94 21.90 -0.34
C PHE A 233 -7.70 21.82 0.97
N ALA A 234 -6.98 21.76 2.07
CA ALA A 234 -7.52 21.73 3.41
C ALA A 234 -7.04 22.94 4.22
N GLN A 235 -7.93 23.49 5.02
CA GLN A 235 -7.63 24.58 5.92
C GLN A 235 -7.42 24.03 7.33
N PRO A 236 -6.31 24.37 8.01
CA PRO A 236 -6.13 24.01 9.41
C PRO A 236 -7.14 24.74 10.29
N THR A 237 -7.66 24.07 11.33
CA THR A 237 -8.58 24.71 12.30
C THR A 237 -7.88 25.64 13.27
N LYS A 238 -6.58 25.42 13.51
CA LYS A 238 -5.68 26.29 14.26
C LYS A 238 -4.48 26.61 13.37
N SER A 239 -3.94 27.81 13.46
CA SER A 239 -2.76 28.24 12.68
C SER A 239 -1.60 27.28 12.89
N LEU A 240 -0.94 26.91 11.79
CA LEU A 240 0.28 26.10 11.86
C LEU A 240 1.46 26.95 12.37
N PRO A 241 2.48 26.35 12.97
CA PRO A 241 3.68 27.07 13.40
C PRO A 241 4.35 27.78 12.22
N THR A 242 4.57 29.09 12.34
CA THR A 242 5.12 29.91 11.27
C THR A 242 6.53 29.47 10.87
N GLY A 243 6.80 29.35 9.57
CA GLY A 243 8.13 29.04 9.04
C GLY A 243 8.52 27.57 9.07
N GLN A 244 7.62 26.66 9.42
CA GLN A 244 7.88 25.21 9.41
C GLN A 244 7.21 24.53 8.21
N GLN A 245 7.88 23.50 7.70
CA GLN A 245 7.31 22.62 6.67
C GLN A 245 6.23 21.74 7.31
N PHE A 246 5.15 21.45 6.55
CA PHE A 246 4.11 20.54 7.02
C PHE A 246 4.66 19.13 7.26
N SER A 247 4.28 18.52 8.39
CA SER A 247 4.62 17.15 8.76
C SER A 247 3.40 16.49 9.39
N PHE A 248 3.16 15.23 9.05
CA PHE A 248 2.03 14.45 9.57
C PHE A 248 2.19 14.20 11.08
N GLU A 249 3.39 13.86 11.52
CA GLU A 249 3.70 13.51 12.90
C GLU A 249 3.49 14.71 13.87
N ARG A 250 3.89 15.91 13.42
CA ARG A 250 3.72 17.14 14.23
C ARG A 250 2.26 17.60 14.31
N ASN A 251 1.44 17.18 13.37
CA ASN A 251 0.03 17.57 13.26
C ASN A 251 -0.92 16.45 13.69
N GLU A 252 -0.48 15.47 14.46
CA GLU A 252 -1.29 14.32 14.91
C GLU A 252 -2.59 14.73 15.64
N HIS A 253 -2.59 15.90 16.34
CA HIS A 253 -3.77 16.40 17.05
C HIS A 253 -4.49 17.54 16.31
N GLN A 254 -4.01 17.92 15.12
CA GLN A 254 -4.57 19.02 14.35
C GLN A 254 -5.72 18.50 13.46
N ARG A 255 -6.84 19.23 13.45
CA ARG A 255 -7.95 18.98 12.54
C ARG A 255 -7.89 19.96 11.37
N PHE A 256 -8.34 19.48 10.22
CA PHE A 256 -8.40 20.25 8.98
C PHE A 256 -9.82 20.18 8.42
N LYS A 257 -10.24 21.24 7.74
CA LYS A 257 -11.51 21.28 7.03
C LYS A 257 -11.23 21.41 5.55
N MET A 258 -11.88 20.63 4.74
CA MET A 258 -11.82 20.79 3.28
C MET A 258 -12.17 22.23 2.89
N TYR A 259 -11.25 22.90 2.20
CA TYR A 259 -11.44 24.29 1.77
C TYR A 259 -12.39 24.39 0.58
N ARG A 260 -12.32 23.42 -0.32
CA ARG A 260 -13.18 23.28 -1.51
C ARG A 260 -13.22 21.82 -1.96
N LYS A 261 -14.19 21.49 -2.82
CA LYS A 261 -14.28 20.15 -3.43
C LYS A 261 -12.95 19.76 -4.09
N PRO A 262 -12.51 18.50 -4.02
CA PRO A 262 -11.31 18.02 -4.71
C PRO A 262 -11.38 18.36 -6.20
N ILE A 263 -10.24 18.72 -6.77
CA ILE A 263 -10.12 19.01 -8.20
C ILE A 263 -9.51 17.80 -8.86
N PHE A 264 -10.27 17.11 -9.70
CA PHE A 264 -9.75 15.96 -10.43
C PHE A 264 -8.70 16.39 -11.47
N LEU A 265 -7.69 15.52 -11.69
CA LEU A 265 -6.55 15.86 -12.53
C LEU A 265 -6.90 16.05 -14.02
N ASN A 266 -8.00 15.46 -14.50
CA ASN A 266 -8.52 15.72 -15.85
C ASN A 266 -9.10 17.15 -15.99
N GLU A 267 -9.64 17.72 -14.92
CA GLU A 267 -10.22 19.06 -14.90
C GLU A 267 -9.21 20.15 -14.55
N LEU A 268 -8.05 19.76 -14.00
CA LEU A 268 -7.01 20.67 -13.54
C LEU A 268 -6.11 21.12 -14.70
N SER A 269 -5.89 22.43 -14.86
CA SER A 269 -4.89 22.98 -15.77
C SER A 269 -4.02 24.02 -15.07
N LEU A 270 -2.73 24.07 -15.46
CA LEU A 270 -1.81 25.13 -15.07
C LEU A 270 -1.97 26.29 -16.07
N LEU A 271 -2.10 27.50 -15.56
CA LEU A 271 -2.14 28.72 -16.38
C LEU A 271 -0.70 29.23 -16.52
N SER A 272 -0.21 29.34 -17.77
CA SER A 272 1.03 30.03 -18.10
C SER A 272 0.75 31.53 -18.21
N ASP A 273 1.79 32.37 -18.00
CA ASP A 273 1.67 33.84 -18.14
C ASP A 273 1.29 34.29 -19.56
N LEU A 274 1.40 33.37 -20.55
CA LEU A 274 1.02 33.62 -21.95
C LEU A 274 -0.50 33.52 -22.22
N ASP A 275 -1.25 32.80 -21.36
CA ASP A 275 -2.70 32.61 -21.55
C ASP A 275 -3.56 33.82 -21.07
N THR A 276 -2.94 34.80 -20.44
CA THR A 276 -3.62 36.02 -19.94
C THR A 276 -3.71 37.17 -20.97
N SER A 277 -3.13 37.03 -22.16
CA SER A 277 -3.10 38.08 -23.18
C SER A 277 -4.28 38.06 -24.17
N GLY A 278 -5.27 37.20 -23.98
CA GLY A 278 -6.37 37.01 -24.91
C GLY A 278 -7.76 37.11 -24.26
N SER A 279 -8.17 38.24 -23.74
CA SER A 279 -9.51 38.86 -23.76
C SER A 279 -9.70 39.92 -22.67
N GLY A 280 -9.91 41.19 -23.08
CA GLY A 280 -10.54 42.22 -22.25
C GLY A 280 -9.54 43.14 -21.56
N SER A 281 -9.27 44.29 -22.21
CA SER A 281 -8.70 45.49 -21.59
C SER A 281 -9.52 45.91 -20.37
N GLY A 282 -9.06 45.56 -19.20
CA GLY A 282 -9.50 46.07 -17.92
C GLY A 282 -8.25 46.48 -17.16
N SER A 283 -7.87 47.75 -17.28
CA SER A 283 -6.84 48.39 -16.47
C SER A 283 -7.13 48.14 -15.00
N ILE A 284 -6.38 47.30 -14.33
CA ILE A 284 -6.29 47.23 -12.87
C ILE A 284 -5.00 47.95 -12.50
N ASN A 285 -5.16 49.21 -12.13
CA ASN A 285 -4.12 50.05 -11.54
C ASN A 285 -3.48 49.39 -10.32
N GLY A 286 -2.17 49.39 -10.28
CA GLY A 286 -1.37 49.47 -9.06
C GLY A 286 -1.20 48.18 -8.28
N ILE A 287 -0.56 47.17 -8.88
CA ILE A 287 0.22 46.20 -8.10
C ILE A 287 1.62 46.18 -8.73
N GLU A 288 2.57 46.71 -7.97
CA GLU A 288 3.99 46.62 -8.27
C GLU A 288 4.36 45.17 -8.58
N VAL A 289 4.98 45.00 -9.74
CA VAL A 289 5.59 43.71 -10.14
C VAL A 289 6.85 43.54 -9.28
N SER A 290 6.63 43.14 -8.03
CA SER A 290 7.68 42.77 -7.11
C SER A 290 7.83 41.23 -7.12
N ASP A 291 9.01 40.78 -6.90
CA ASP A 291 9.60 39.43 -6.62
C ASP A 291 8.67 38.20 -6.36
N ASN A 292 7.37 38.40 -6.33
CA ASN A 292 6.34 37.42 -5.98
C ASN A 292 5.83 36.55 -7.16
N THR A 293 6.16 36.89 -8.40
CA THR A 293 5.71 36.13 -9.58
C THR A 293 6.32 34.74 -9.62
N SER A 294 7.55 34.57 -9.14
CA SER A 294 8.26 33.26 -9.09
C SER A 294 7.72 32.30 -8.03
N LYS A 295 6.90 32.78 -7.07
CA LYS A 295 6.31 31.98 -6.00
C LYS A 295 4.82 31.69 -6.24
N THR A 296 4.24 32.18 -7.33
CA THR A 296 2.81 32.11 -7.56
C THR A 296 2.41 30.92 -8.41
N LEU A 297 1.61 30.03 -7.83
CA LEU A 297 0.99 28.88 -8.50
C LEU A 297 -0.40 29.27 -9.01
N ARG A 298 -0.59 29.26 -10.32
CA ARG A 298 -1.88 29.60 -10.98
C ARG A 298 -2.52 28.33 -11.52
N LEU A 299 -3.62 27.92 -10.93
CA LEU A 299 -4.39 26.75 -11.29
C LEU A 299 -5.75 27.16 -11.85
N ARG A 300 -6.26 26.42 -12.80
CA ARG A 300 -7.63 26.52 -13.29
C ARG A 300 -8.31 25.19 -13.12
N ASP A 301 -9.42 25.20 -12.42
CA ASP A 301 -10.43 24.15 -12.46
C ASP A 301 -11.47 24.55 -13.52
N SER A 302 -12.33 23.65 -13.94
CA SER A 302 -13.41 23.88 -14.92
C SER A 302 -14.24 25.16 -14.66
N LYS A 303 -14.30 25.66 -13.43
CA LYS A 303 -15.19 26.76 -13.01
C LYS A 303 -14.49 28.10 -12.70
N LYS A 304 -13.33 28.08 -12.02
CA LYS A 304 -12.68 29.34 -11.57
C LYS A 304 -11.17 29.20 -11.41
N PRO A 305 -10.36 30.22 -11.74
CA PRO A 305 -8.94 30.23 -11.45
C PRO A 305 -8.67 30.30 -9.94
N ILE A 306 -7.65 29.61 -9.50
CA ILE A 306 -7.13 29.60 -8.13
C ILE A 306 -5.70 30.10 -8.19
N ILE A 307 -5.42 31.15 -7.42
CA ILE A 307 -4.08 31.72 -7.32
C ILE A 307 -3.56 31.48 -5.90
N LEU A 308 -2.47 30.75 -5.80
CA LEU A 308 -1.82 30.38 -4.56
C LEU A 308 -0.38 30.88 -4.55
N VAL A 309 0.16 31.12 -3.39
CA VAL A 309 1.55 31.53 -3.18
C VAL A 309 2.23 30.42 -2.38
N ALA A 310 3.32 29.89 -2.91
CA ALA A 310 4.16 28.92 -2.22
C ALA A 310 5.15 29.64 -1.28
N PRO A 311 5.67 28.99 -0.25
CA PRO A 311 6.65 29.57 0.68
C PRO A 311 7.92 30.05 -0.02
N SER A 312 8.36 29.35 -1.07
CA SER A 312 9.53 29.68 -1.87
C SER A 312 9.30 29.44 -3.36
N SER A 313 10.17 29.99 -4.21
CA SER A 313 10.14 29.71 -5.65
C SER A 313 10.48 28.27 -6.00
N SER A 314 11.35 27.64 -5.22
CA SER A 314 11.69 26.22 -5.35
C SER A 314 10.49 25.32 -5.05
N GLU A 315 9.72 25.62 -4.00
CA GLU A 315 8.47 24.93 -3.67
C GLU A 315 7.41 25.13 -4.78
N CYS A 316 7.27 26.35 -5.29
CA CYS A 316 6.37 26.63 -6.41
C CYS A 316 6.72 25.79 -7.64
N SER A 317 7.99 25.76 -8.02
CA SER A 317 8.50 24.95 -9.14
C SER A 317 8.28 23.46 -8.91
N LEU A 318 8.46 22.99 -7.69
CA LEU A 318 8.21 21.60 -7.30
C LEU A 318 6.71 21.24 -7.45
N TRP A 319 5.81 22.10 -6.96
CA TRP A 319 4.36 21.93 -7.12
C TRP A 319 3.97 21.87 -8.60
N MET A 320 4.46 22.81 -9.41
CA MET A 320 4.17 22.85 -10.85
C MET A 320 4.60 21.56 -11.54
N ARG A 321 5.83 21.11 -11.28
CA ARG A 321 6.37 19.87 -11.84
C ARG A 321 5.55 18.66 -11.42
N ARG A 322 5.24 18.51 -10.11
CA ARG A 322 4.47 17.38 -9.58
C ARG A 322 3.04 17.34 -10.13
N ILE A 323 2.37 18.47 -10.22
CA ILE A 323 1.02 18.54 -10.79
C ILE A 323 1.05 18.19 -12.28
N THR A 324 2.01 18.72 -13.04
CA THR A 324 2.13 18.42 -14.48
C THR A 324 2.37 16.94 -14.72
N GLU A 325 3.29 16.33 -13.96
CA GLU A 325 3.61 14.91 -14.06
C GLU A 325 2.41 14.04 -13.67
N ALA A 326 1.76 14.32 -12.54
CA ALA A 326 0.58 13.61 -12.08
C ALA A 326 -0.55 13.67 -13.11
N ARG A 327 -0.84 14.86 -13.66
CA ARG A 327 -1.84 15.06 -14.69
C ARG A 327 -1.53 14.29 -15.98
N ARG A 328 -0.27 14.35 -16.44
CA ARG A 328 0.17 13.59 -17.62
C ARG A 328 -0.06 12.09 -17.44
N THR A 329 0.43 11.54 -16.34
CA THR A 329 0.28 10.12 -16.01
C THR A 329 -1.19 9.72 -15.88
N PHE A 330 -2.03 10.55 -15.24
CA PHE A 330 -3.47 10.34 -15.14
C PHE A 330 -4.13 10.22 -16.52
N LEU A 331 -3.90 11.21 -17.40
CA LEU A 331 -4.50 11.24 -18.74
C LEU A 331 -4.00 10.11 -19.66
N GLU A 332 -2.73 9.70 -19.55
CA GLU A 332 -2.17 8.57 -20.28
C GLU A 332 -2.83 7.27 -19.85
N ASN A 333 -2.97 7.06 -18.55
CA ASN A 333 -3.63 5.87 -17.99
C ASN A 333 -5.13 5.84 -18.32
N GLU A 334 -5.83 6.98 -18.23
CA GLU A 334 -7.23 7.08 -18.61
C GLU A 334 -7.45 6.73 -20.09
N LYS A 335 -6.61 7.25 -20.99
CA LYS A 335 -6.64 6.89 -22.42
C LYS A 335 -6.41 5.40 -22.62
N THR A 336 -5.43 4.82 -21.94
CA THR A 336 -5.12 3.39 -22.04
C THR A 336 -6.27 2.54 -21.51
N CYS A 337 -6.87 2.92 -20.39
CA CYS A 337 -8.04 2.26 -19.82
C CYS A 337 -9.26 2.32 -20.77
N LEU A 338 -9.55 3.49 -21.33
CA LEU A 338 -10.61 3.67 -22.32
C LEU A 338 -10.37 2.87 -23.61
N GLN A 339 -9.13 2.80 -24.09
CA GLN A 339 -8.77 1.98 -25.26
C GLN A 339 -8.95 0.49 -24.97
N ARG A 340 -8.50 0.01 -23.79
CA ARG A 340 -8.71 -1.37 -23.34
C ARG A 340 -10.20 -1.69 -23.21
N GLN A 341 -11.00 -0.83 -22.58
CA GLN A 341 -12.45 -1.02 -22.47
C GLN A 341 -13.13 -1.06 -23.84
N ARG A 342 -12.72 -0.20 -24.79
CA ARG A 342 -13.25 -0.21 -26.17
C ARG A 342 -12.87 -1.50 -26.92
N SER A 343 -11.64 -1.99 -26.77
CA SER A 343 -11.21 -3.27 -27.36
C SER A 343 -11.93 -4.46 -26.75
N ILE A 344 -12.11 -4.48 -25.43
CA ILE A 344 -12.84 -5.56 -24.72
C ILE A 344 -14.33 -5.55 -25.09
N ARG A 345 -14.96 -4.39 -25.22
CA ARG A 345 -16.36 -4.28 -25.65
C ARG A 345 -16.61 -4.80 -27.09
N ARG A 346 -15.59 -4.72 -27.96
CA ARG A 346 -15.66 -5.18 -29.36
C ARG A 346 -15.34 -6.67 -29.54
N ARG A 347 -14.74 -7.33 -28.54
CA ARG A 347 -14.45 -8.77 -28.60
C ARG A 347 -15.71 -9.57 -28.30
N PRO A 348 -16.05 -10.61 -29.10
CA PRO A 348 -17.10 -11.55 -28.73
C PRO A 348 -16.67 -12.27 -27.43
N PRO A 349 -17.59 -12.65 -26.56
CA PRO A 349 -17.28 -13.40 -25.37
C PRO A 349 -16.61 -14.73 -25.73
N GLN A 350 -15.55 -15.08 -25.03
CA GLN A 350 -14.81 -16.34 -25.20
C GLN A 350 -15.44 -17.48 -24.40
N GLY A 351 -16.32 -17.16 -23.45
CA GLY A 351 -16.97 -18.14 -22.59
C GLY A 351 -17.84 -17.50 -21.51
N TYR A 352 -18.30 -18.33 -20.60
CA TYR A 352 -19.01 -17.92 -19.38
C TYR A 352 -18.36 -18.53 -18.15
N LEU A 353 -18.27 -17.73 -17.08
CA LEU A 353 -17.93 -18.17 -15.74
C LEU A 353 -19.21 -18.22 -14.89
N ARG A 354 -19.61 -19.41 -14.46
CA ARG A 354 -20.63 -19.60 -13.43
C ARG A 354 -19.96 -19.61 -12.08
N LEU A 355 -20.48 -18.81 -11.19
CA LEU A 355 -19.99 -18.66 -9.84
C LEU A 355 -21.14 -18.93 -8.87
N VAL A 356 -20.89 -19.72 -7.84
CA VAL A 356 -21.74 -19.78 -6.65
C VAL A 356 -20.93 -19.24 -5.48
N VAL A 357 -21.39 -18.13 -4.89
CA VAL A 357 -20.86 -17.63 -3.62
C VAL A 357 -21.55 -18.42 -2.53
N VAL A 358 -20.84 -19.41 -1.97
CA VAL A 358 -21.41 -20.34 -1.01
C VAL A 358 -21.57 -19.66 0.34
N GLU A 359 -20.47 -19.32 0.97
CA GLU A 359 -20.44 -18.79 2.33
C GLU A 359 -19.18 -17.96 2.57
N ALA A 360 -19.15 -17.23 3.67
CA ALA A 360 -17.92 -16.70 4.23
C ALA A 360 -17.74 -17.20 5.68
N GLU A 361 -16.51 -17.26 6.11
CA GLU A 361 -16.12 -17.72 7.44
C GLU A 361 -15.24 -16.69 8.13
N GLU A 362 -15.33 -16.61 9.45
CA GLU A 362 -14.50 -15.76 10.31
C GLU A 362 -14.44 -14.28 9.90
N LEU A 363 -15.55 -13.69 9.45
CA LEU A 363 -15.61 -12.28 9.13
C LEU A 363 -15.35 -11.41 10.37
N VAL A 364 -14.53 -10.36 10.20
CA VAL A 364 -14.30 -9.37 11.28
C VAL A 364 -15.47 -8.40 11.34
N ILE A 365 -16.33 -8.56 12.32
CA ILE A 365 -17.50 -7.71 12.53
C ILE A 365 -17.26 -6.83 13.73
N LEU A 366 -17.26 -5.50 13.53
CA LEU A 366 -17.01 -4.52 14.59
C LEU A 366 -18.19 -4.39 15.58
N LYS A 367 -19.41 -4.73 15.15
CA LYS A 367 -20.62 -4.63 15.97
C LYS A 367 -21.16 -6.03 16.32
N ARG A 368 -20.86 -6.53 17.50
CA ARG A 368 -21.36 -7.82 17.97
C ARG A 368 -22.90 -7.88 17.88
N GLY A 369 -23.42 -8.84 17.11
CA GLY A 369 -24.81 -9.29 17.14
C GLY A 369 -25.80 -8.61 16.17
N LYS A 370 -25.38 -7.69 15.29
CA LYS A 370 -26.24 -7.06 14.28
C LYS A 370 -25.47 -6.81 12.97
N CYS A 371 -24.95 -7.84 12.36
CA CYS A 371 -24.37 -7.73 11.03
C CYS A 371 -25.37 -8.18 9.96
N ASN A 372 -25.39 -7.49 8.84
CA ASN A 372 -26.23 -7.76 7.69
C ASN A 372 -25.34 -7.94 6.47
N THR A 373 -24.72 -9.09 6.36
CA THR A 373 -23.65 -9.31 5.38
C THR A 373 -24.19 -9.63 3.99
N PHE A 374 -23.57 -9.08 2.98
CA PHE A 374 -23.77 -9.45 1.58
C PHE A 374 -22.44 -9.42 0.83
N CYS A 375 -22.38 -10.16 -0.25
CA CYS A 375 -21.24 -10.21 -1.13
C CYS A 375 -21.56 -9.54 -2.47
N LYS A 376 -20.70 -8.65 -2.92
CA LYS A 376 -20.73 -8.00 -4.22
C LYS A 376 -19.64 -8.60 -5.08
N VAL A 377 -20.02 -9.07 -6.28
CA VAL A 377 -19.10 -9.70 -7.22
C VAL A 377 -19.09 -8.92 -8.51
N SER A 378 -17.92 -8.63 -9.03
CA SER A 378 -17.76 -7.92 -10.30
C SER A 378 -16.67 -8.54 -11.18
N MET A 379 -16.87 -8.48 -12.51
CA MET A 379 -15.89 -8.85 -13.51
C MET A 379 -15.97 -7.84 -14.67
N GLY A 380 -14.98 -6.99 -14.79
CA GLY A 380 -14.99 -5.85 -15.70
C GLY A 380 -16.15 -4.89 -15.43
N SER A 381 -17.10 -4.77 -16.37
CA SER A 381 -18.31 -3.93 -16.23
C SER A 381 -19.54 -4.70 -15.73
N GLN A 382 -19.42 -5.98 -15.48
CA GLN A 382 -20.51 -6.82 -14.98
C GLN A 382 -20.44 -6.83 -13.45
N GLU A 383 -21.59 -6.67 -12.79
CA GLU A 383 -21.69 -6.62 -11.33
C GLU A 383 -22.96 -7.33 -10.89
N GLU A 384 -22.83 -8.22 -9.92
CA GLU A 384 -23.92 -8.90 -9.24
C GLU A 384 -23.71 -8.91 -7.73
N ARG A 385 -24.76 -9.16 -6.96
CA ARG A 385 -24.68 -9.22 -5.50
C ARG A 385 -25.57 -10.33 -4.93
N THR A 386 -25.15 -10.85 -3.77
CA THR A 386 -25.97 -11.81 -3.00
C THR A 386 -27.13 -11.12 -2.29
N SER A 387 -28.07 -11.92 -1.79
CA SER A 387 -28.99 -11.48 -0.76
C SER A 387 -28.26 -11.13 0.55
N VAL A 388 -28.89 -10.31 1.38
CA VAL A 388 -28.36 -9.95 2.71
C VAL A 388 -28.67 -11.07 3.69
N VAL A 389 -27.67 -11.55 4.42
CA VAL A 389 -27.80 -12.51 5.51
C VAL A 389 -27.52 -11.79 6.82
N SER A 390 -28.44 -11.88 7.80
CA SER A 390 -28.38 -11.14 9.04
C SER A 390 -27.95 -12.00 10.23
N GLY A 391 -27.23 -11.40 11.18
CA GLY A 391 -26.98 -11.96 12.52
C GLY A 391 -25.86 -12.99 12.63
N THR A 392 -24.99 -13.14 11.62
CA THR A 392 -23.90 -14.10 11.63
C THR A 392 -22.62 -13.54 11.02
N ASP A 393 -21.47 -13.97 11.56
CA ASP A 393 -20.12 -13.75 11.01
C ASP A 393 -19.67 -14.84 10.02
N CYS A 394 -20.52 -15.87 9.86
CA CYS A 394 -20.35 -16.95 8.89
C CYS A 394 -21.61 -17.05 8.01
N PRO A 395 -21.87 -16.07 7.12
CA PRO A 395 -23.06 -16.03 6.29
C PRO A 395 -23.04 -17.11 5.21
N LEU A 396 -24.16 -17.84 5.06
CA LEU A 396 -24.41 -18.77 3.96
C LEU A 396 -25.30 -18.07 2.95
N TRP A 397 -24.79 -17.76 1.76
CA TRP A 397 -25.55 -17.09 0.69
C TRP A 397 -26.07 -18.05 -0.36
N ASP A 398 -25.28 -19.06 -0.73
CA ASP A 398 -25.54 -20.01 -1.82
C ASP A 398 -26.07 -19.32 -3.11
N ALA A 399 -25.49 -18.19 -3.44
CA ALA A 399 -25.95 -17.30 -4.50
C ALA A 399 -25.23 -17.64 -5.81
N SER A 400 -26.01 -18.02 -6.84
CA SER A 400 -25.51 -18.35 -8.18
C SER A 400 -25.52 -17.10 -9.07
N MET A 401 -24.41 -16.87 -9.77
CA MET A 401 -24.15 -15.72 -10.65
C MET A 401 -23.48 -16.20 -11.94
N GLN A 402 -23.59 -15.41 -13.03
CA GLN A 402 -22.95 -15.76 -14.30
C GLN A 402 -22.34 -14.53 -14.96
N PHE A 403 -21.06 -14.64 -15.30
CA PHE A 403 -20.28 -13.58 -15.94
C PHE A 403 -19.81 -13.99 -17.33
N GLN A 404 -19.85 -13.06 -18.29
CA GLN A 404 -19.28 -13.28 -19.63
C GLN A 404 -17.77 -13.04 -19.56
N VAL A 405 -16.98 -14.02 -19.97
CA VAL A 405 -15.52 -13.91 -20.08
C VAL A 405 -15.18 -13.39 -21.48
N LYS A 406 -14.52 -12.24 -21.54
CA LYS A 406 -14.11 -11.58 -22.79
C LYS A 406 -12.62 -11.71 -23.05
N ASP A 407 -11.83 -11.80 -21.99
CA ASP A 407 -10.39 -12.02 -22.07
C ASP A 407 -9.93 -12.99 -20.99
N LEU A 408 -9.44 -14.17 -21.42
CA LEU A 408 -9.01 -15.23 -20.50
C LEU A 408 -7.79 -14.87 -19.64
N LEU A 409 -6.95 -13.95 -20.11
CA LEU A 409 -5.73 -13.57 -19.41
C LEU A 409 -5.89 -12.34 -18.52
N GLU A 410 -6.78 -11.42 -18.93
CA GLU A 410 -6.93 -10.11 -18.28
C GLU A 410 -8.16 -10.04 -17.35
N ASP A 411 -9.24 -10.81 -17.65
CA ASP A 411 -10.44 -10.76 -16.82
C ASP A 411 -10.16 -11.27 -15.41
N THR A 412 -10.54 -10.45 -14.42
CA THR A 412 -10.38 -10.71 -12.99
C THR A 412 -11.72 -10.63 -12.30
N LEU A 413 -12.07 -11.66 -11.56
CA LEU A 413 -13.23 -11.71 -10.69
C LEU A 413 -12.89 -11.03 -9.37
N CYS A 414 -13.60 -9.98 -9.03
CA CYS A 414 -13.48 -9.26 -7.75
C CYS A 414 -14.66 -9.62 -6.86
N ILE A 415 -14.38 -10.06 -5.65
CA ILE A 415 -15.36 -10.43 -4.62
C ILE A 415 -15.16 -9.48 -3.45
N THR A 416 -16.19 -8.75 -3.04
CA THR A 416 -16.12 -7.84 -1.89
C THR A 416 -17.27 -8.12 -0.94
N VAL A 417 -16.97 -8.30 0.32
CA VAL A 417 -17.96 -8.54 1.37
C VAL A 417 -18.22 -7.25 2.13
N PHE A 418 -19.49 -6.97 2.38
CA PHE A 418 -19.95 -5.78 3.10
C PHE A 418 -20.91 -6.15 4.24
N ASP A 419 -20.92 -5.33 5.29
CA ASP A 419 -22.03 -5.24 6.25
C ASP A 419 -22.96 -4.08 5.85
N LYS A 420 -24.22 -4.38 5.57
CA LYS A 420 -25.20 -3.42 5.08
C LYS A 420 -25.62 -2.46 6.18
N GLY A 421 -25.34 -1.18 5.98
CA GLY A 421 -25.87 -0.10 6.79
C GLY A 421 -27.30 0.29 6.39
N TYR A 422 -28.26 0.32 7.33
CA TYR A 422 -29.62 0.81 7.06
C TYR A 422 -29.73 2.35 7.10
N TYR A 423 -28.85 3.01 7.86
CA TYR A 423 -28.80 4.45 8.06
C TYR A 423 -27.39 5.03 7.95
N SER A 424 -26.43 4.19 7.56
CA SER A 424 -25.02 4.52 7.35
C SER A 424 -24.53 3.84 6.06
N PRO A 425 -23.43 4.30 5.48
CA PRO A 425 -22.80 3.58 4.37
C PRO A 425 -22.49 2.12 4.74
N ASP A 426 -22.52 1.24 3.73
CA ASP A 426 -22.15 -0.16 3.90
C ASP A 426 -20.70 -0.27 4.39
N GLU A 427 -20.46 -1.09 5.42
CA GLU A 427 -19.15 -1.28 6.01
C GLU A 427 -18.36 -2.37 5.25
N PHE A 428 -17.13 -2.10 4.91
CA PHE A 428 -16.27 -3.02 4.19
C PHE A 428 -15.74 -4.12 5.12
N LEU A 429 -15.94 -5.38 4.76
CA LEU A 429 -15.51 -6.56 5.51
C LEU A 429 -14.44 -7.40 4.84
N GLY A 430 -13.94 -6.97 3.69
CA GLY A 430 -12.83 -7.63 3.00
C GLY A 430 -13.07 -7.86 1.50
N ARG A 431 -11.97 -8.12 0.80
CA ARG A 431 -11.94 -8.28 -0.66
C ARG A 431 -11.06 -9.45 -1.07
N ALA A 432 -11.47 -10.12 -2.16
CA ALA A 432 -10.68 -11.14 -2.83
C ALA A 432 -10.70 -10.93 -4.34
N GLU A 433 -9.63 -11.32 -5.03
CA GLU A 433 -9.50 -11.25 -6.47
C GLU A 433 -8.97 -12.57 -7.03
N ILE A 434 -9.56 -13.00 -8.16
CA ILE A 434 -9.17 -14.22 -8.86
C ILE A 434 -9.10 -13.92 -10.36
N ARG A 435 -7.97 -14.17 -10.99
CA ARG A 435 -7.86 -14.08 -12.45
C ARG A 435 -8.52 -15.29 -13.11
N VAL A 436 -9.23 -15.05 -14.20
CA VAL A 436 -9.84 -16.13 -15.00
C VAL A 436 -8.78 -17.12 -15.49
N ALA A 437 -7.57 -16.66 -15.80
CA ALA A 437 -6.41 -17.49 -16.13
C ALA A 437 -6.06 -18.52 -15.04
N ASP A 438 -6.18 -18.12 -13.76
CA ASP A 438 -5.90 -19.02 -12.62
C ASP A 438 -7.03 -20.05 -12.45
N ILE A 439 -8.30 -19.64 -12.67
CA ILE A 439 -9.45 -20.56 -12.70
C ILE A 439 -9.30 -21.58 -13.82
N MET A 440 -8.89 -21.14 -15.01
CA MET A 440 -8.67 -22.01 -16.17
C MET A 440 -7.56 -23.04 -15.90
N ARG A 441 -6.50 -22.65 -15.21
CA ARG A 441 -5.40 -23.55 -14.84
C ARG A 441 -5.88 -24.64 -13.90
N ASP A 442 -6.60 -24.27 -12.86
CA ASP A 442 -7.07 -25.18 -11.84
C ASP A 442 -8.21 -26.10 -12.33
N SER A 443 -8.97 -25.66 -13.35
CA SER A 443 -10.04 -26.46 -13.95
C SER A 443 -9.54 -27.50 -14.97
N LYS A 444 -8.28 -27.42 -15.43
CA LYS A 444 -7.71 -28.42 -16.36
C LYS A 444 -7.59 -29.82 -15.75
N ASP A 445 -7.43 -29.88 -14.45
CA ASP A 445 -7.23 -31.14 -13.70
C ASP A 445 -8.54 -31.72 -13.12
N SER A 446 -9.68 -31.01 -13.26
CA SER A 446 -10.98 -31.42 -12.72
C SER A 446 -12.09 -31.38 -13.75
N CYS A 447 -12.80 -32.50 -13.91
CA CYS A 447 -14.02 -32.57 -14.71
C CYS A 447 -15.20 -32.00 -13.91
N GLY A 448 -15.39 -30.65 -13.89
CA GLY A 448 -16.56 -30.03 -13.26
C GLY A 448 -16.23 -28.77 -12.47
N PRO A 449 -17.22 -28.25 -11.72
CA PRO A 449 -17.03 -27.06 -10.89
C PRO A 449 -15.92 -27.27 -9.84
N ILE A 450 -15.03 -26.28 -9.72
CA ILE A 450 -13.99 -26.29 -8.69
C ILE A 450 -14.46 -25.49 -7.48
N GLN A 451 -14.23 -26.01 -6.29
CA GLN A 451 -14.48 -25.27 -5.05
C GLN A 451 -13.18 -24.65 -4.56
N LYS A 452 -13.22 -23.35 -4.25
CA LYS A 452 -12.08 -22.60 -3.74
C LYS A 452 -12.45 -21.89 -2.46
N ARG A 453 -11.55 -21.97 -1.48
CA ARG A 453 -11.53 -21.13 -0.29
C ARG A 453 -10.50 -20.04 -0.52
N ILE A 454 -10.89 -18.78 -0.34
CA ILE A 454 -10.05 -17.63 -0.65
C ILE A 454 -10.04 -16.69 0.53
N ARG A 455 -8.83 -16.36 0.97
CA ARG A 455 -8.60 -15.38 2.05
C ARG A 455 -8.99 -13.99 1.58
N LEU A 456 -9.79 -13.31 2.38
CA LEU A 456 -10.09 -11.90 2.19
C LEU A 456 -8.86 -11.04 2.52
N ARG A 457 -8.58 -10.08 1.68
CA ARG A 457 -7.52 -9.08 1.85
C ARG A 457 -8.07 -7.82 2.48
N GLU A 458 -7.18 -6.94 2.95
CA GLU A 458 -7.49 -5.64 3.56
C GLU A 458 -8.20 -5.77 4.91
N VAL A 459 -8.24 -6.98 5.47
CA VAL A 459 -8.80 -7.31 6.79
C VAL A 459 -7.90 -8.33 7.49
N GLU A 460 -7.98 -8.39 8.82
CA GLU A 460 -7.13 -9.28 9.63
C GLU A 460 -7.42 -10.76 9.37
N ARG A 461 -8.70 -11.11 9.20
CA ARG A 461 -9.18 -12.47 8.96
C ARG A 461 -10.48 -12.45 8.16
N GLY A 462 -10.85 -13.59 7.64
CA GLY A 462 -12.05 -13.83 6.85
C GLY A 462 -11.72 -14.60 5.58
N ASP A 463 -12.49 -15.61 5.29
CA ASP A 463 -12.39 -16.42 4.08
C ASP A 463 -13.73 -16.45 3.36
N VAL A 464 -13.70 -16.55 2.03
CA VAL A 464 -14.91 -16.77 1.22
C VAL A 464 -14.79 -18.09 0.45
N ILE A 465 -15.87 -18.87 0.44
CA ILE A 465 -15.94 -20.16 -0.25
C ILE A 465 -16.77 -20.01 -1.51
N LEU A 466 -16.16 -20.33 -2.64
CA LEU A 466 -16.73 -20.19 -3.97
C LEU A 466 -16.76 -21.52 -4.70
N LYS A 467 -17.80 -21.73 -5.53
CA LYS A 467 -17.80 -22.77 -6.58
C LYS A 467 -17.74 -22.10 -7.93
N LEU A 468 -16.76 -22.48 -8.76
CA LEU A 468 -16.43 -21.87 -10.04
C LEU A 468 -16.56 -22.90 -11.16
N ASP A 469 -17.30 -22.59 -12.22
CA ASP A 469 -17.46 -23.42 -13.43
C ASP A 469 -17.19 -22.55 -14.67
N LEU A 470 -16.01 -22.70 -15.28
CA LEU A 470 -15.61 -21.97 -16.48
C LEU A 470 -15.94 -22.78 -17.73
N ARG A 471 -16.78 -22.21 -18.61
CA ARG A 471 -17.17 -22.81 -19.89
C ARG A 471 -16.73 -21.94 -21.04
N LEU A 472 -15.83 -22.46 -21.86
CA LEU A 472 -15.32 -21.76 -23.03
C LEU A 472 -16.06 -22.16 -24.27
N PHE A 473 -16.26 -21.20 -25.18
CA PHE A 473 -16.80 -21.47 -26.51
C PHE A 473 -15.71 -22.06 -27.38
N GLY A 474 -15.96 -23.22 -27.99
CA GLY A 474 -15.07 -23.86 -28.96
C GLY A 474 -14.08 -24.88 -28.39
N SER A 475 -14.09 -25.17 -27.11
CA SER A 475 -13.42 -26.35 -26.56
C SER A 475 -14.34 -27.56 -26.59
N ARG A 476 -14.20 -28.40 -27.64
CA ARG A 476 -14.67 -29.80 -27.66
C ARG A 476 -13.58 -30.70 -27.11
#